data_18cdb3f9e3db903ba1248e2ceae719a8
#
_entry.id   18cdb3f9e3db903ba1248e2ceae719a8
#
_cell.length_a   1.000
_cell.length_b   1.000
_cell.length_c   1.000
_cell.angle_alpha   90.00
_cell.angle_beta   90.00
_cell.angle_gamma   90.00
#
_symmetry.space_group_name_H-M   'P 1'
#
loop_
_entity.id
_entity.type
_entity.pdbx_description
1 polymer ?
#
loop_
_entity_poly.entity_id
_entity_poly.type
_entity_poly.pdbx_seq_one_letter_code
_entity_poly.pdbx_strand_id
1 'polypeptide(L)'
;MHELRQTGQSLLQRRRTVIASADRVLITGLVSMFDDIGPLVGAVTSEPEALNCISTSTTDLLICSDLLETGNGPSLVAAAKQRKPDLACLMLIQRPLRSTLEAAISAGCNGLCSRDRVGNGYLLQAVQAIESDSTFIDPMISGVLRHCRLGRGGASRLKVDLSLREEDVLRGICRGLTNQEIADQLHLSIDTVKHVSSALLRKLDARDRSQAMLTAFRHDLVDPPQQLPRWSP
;
A
#
# COMPACT_ATOMS: atom_id res chain seq x y z
N MET A 1 13.12 -23.55 2.62
CA MET A 1 12.37 -22.66 3.55
C MET A 1 13.12 -22.40 4.86
N HIS A 2 13.87 -23.36 5.43
CA HIS A 2 14.62 -23.14 6.68
C HIS A 2 15.84 -22.21 6.48
N GLU A 3 16.61 -22.35 5.42
CA GLU A 3 17.76 -21.47 5.11
C GLU A 3 17.37 -20.01 4.85
N LEU A 4 16.29 -19.77 4.13
CA LEU A 4 15.76 -18.41 3.88
C LEU A 4 15.32 -17.73 5.19
N ARG A 5 14.78 -18.47 6.15
CA ARG A 5 14.44 -17.94 7.47
C ARG A 5 15.69 -17.54 8.24
N GLN A 6 16.71 -18.39 8.30
CA GLN A 6 17.95 -18.12 9.04
C GLN A 6 18.72 -16.92 8.45
N THR A 7 18.82 -16.85 7.12
CA THR A 7 19.49 -15.74 6.44
C THR A 7 18.73 -14.43 6.64
N GLY A 8 17.40 -14.44 6.48
CA GLY A 8 16.57 -13.23 6.69
C GLY A 8 16.57 -12.75 8.13
N GLN A 9 16.59 -13.67 9.11
CA GLN A 9 16.70 -13.34 10.53
C GLN A 9 18.04 -12.66 10.83
N SER A 10 19.14 -13.14 10.31
CA SER A 10 20.46 -12.55 10.53
C SER A 10 20.59 -11.13 9.94
N LEU A 11 19.87 -10.84 8.87
CA LEU A 11 19.86 -9.52 8.22
C LEU A 11 19.05 -8.48 9.04
N LEU A 12 17.92 -8.90 9.59
CA LEU A 12 17.09 -8.04 10.46
C LEU A 12 17.74 -7.80 11.84
N GLN A 13 18.54 -8.74 12.34
CA GLN A 13 19.27 -8.59 13.62
C GLN A 13 20.22 -7.40 13.65
N ARG A 14 20.69 -6.95 12.50
CA ARG A 14 21.66 -5.86 12.40
C ARG A 14 21.04 -4.50 12.13
N ARG A 15 19.71 -4.45 11.85
CA ARG A 15 19.04 -3.24 11.40
C ARG A 15 18.07 -2.69 12.45
N ARG A 16 18.31 -1.47 12.87
CA ARG A 16 17.37 -0.72 13.70
C ARG A 16 16.16 -0.34 12.89
N THR A 17 15.03 -0.98 13.18
CA THR A 17 13.84 -0.93 12.37
C THR A 17 12.75 -0.07 13.00
N VAL A 18 12.12 0.79 12.20
CA VAL A 18 10.86 1.47 12.52
C VAL A 18 9.75 0.83 11.70
N ILE A 19 8.62 0.52 12.34
CA ILE A 19 7.41 0.00 11.70
C ILE A 19 6.33 1.06 11.76
N ALA A 20 5.65 1.34 10.64
CA ALA A 20 4.55 2.30 10.56
C ALA A 20 3.37 1.74 9.76
N SER A 21 2.18 1.62 10.35
CA SER A 21 0.99 1.10 9.68
C SER A 21 -0.28 1.57 10.38
N ALA A 22 -1.36 1.86 9.65
CA ALA A 22 -2.69 2.03 10.26
C ALA A 22 -3.25 0.71 10.81
N ASP A 23 -2.74 -0.44 10.37
CA ASP A 23 -3.19 -1.75 10.79
C ASP A 23 -2.43 -2.24 12.03
N ARG A 24 -3.10 -2.14 13.18
CA ARG A 24 -2.55 -2.56 14.48
C ARG A 24 -2.31 -4.07 14.58
N VAL A 25 -3.08 -4.88 13.86
CA VAL A 25 -2.87 -6.34 13.81
C VAL A 25 -1.58 -6.65 13.06
N LEU A 26 -1.34 -5.99 11.94
CA LEU A 26 -0.09 -6.10 11.20
C LEU A 26 1.10 -5.65 12.05
N ILE A 27 0.97 -4.50 12.74
CA ILE A 27 2.01 -4.02 13.67
C ILE A 27 2.32 -5.09 14.71
N THR A 28 1.31 -5.62 15.40
CA THR A 28 1.48 -6.64 16.44
C THR A 28 2.19 -7.89 15.89
N GLY A 29 1.78 -8.36 14.71
CA GLY A 29 2.42 -9.50 14.06
C GLY A 29 3.87 -9.25 13.69
N LEU A 30 4.19 -8.07 13.17
CA LEU A 30 5.56 -7.68 12.85
C LEU A 30 6.41 -7.51 14.13
N VAL A 31 5.89 -6.83 15.16
CA VAL A 31 6.58 -6.66 16.45
C VAL A 31 6.93 -8.02 17.04
N SER A 32 5.96 -8.95 17.12
CA SER A 32 6.22 -10.32 17.61
C SER A 32 7.27 -11.08 16.79
N MET A 33 7.35 -10.78 15.49
CA MET A 33 8.38 -11.36 14.63
C MET A 33 9.76 -10.77 14.92
N PHE A 34 9.82 -9.50 15.37
CA PHE A 34 11.07 -8.80 15.70
C PHE A 34 11.57 -9.06 17.13
N ASP A 35 10.71 -9.48 18.08
CA ASP A 35 11.07 -9.71 19.47
C ASP A 35 12.28 -10.67 19.65
N ASP A 36 12.42 -11.65 18.73
CA ASP A 36 13.53 -12.61 18.71
C ASP A 36 14.60 -12.31 17.64
N ILE A 37 14.40 -11.29 16.78
CA ILE A 37 15.18 -11.16 15.55
C ILE A 37 16.04 -9.89 15.50
N GLY A 38 15.56 -8.74 15.98
CA GLY A 38 16.35 -7.51 15.81
C GLY A 38 15.85 -6.29 16.54
N PRO A 39 16.66 -5.22 16.59
CA PRO A 39 16.33 -4.02 17.34
C PRO A 39 15.18 -3.26 16.68
N LEU A 40 14.02 -3.31 17.33
CA LEU A 40 12.86 -2.49 16.99
C LEU A 40 12.98 -1.13 17.69
N VAL A 41 13.05 -0.06 16.91
CA VAL A 41 13.19 1.31 17.41
C VAL A 41 11.83 1.93 17.73
N GLY A 42 10.82 1.60 16.94
CA GLY A 42 9.45 2.08 17.14
C GLY A 42 8.45 1.34 16.26
N ALA A 43 7.23 1.24 16.78
CA ALA A 43 6.08 0.70 16.07
C ALA A 43 4.91 1.68 16.26
N VAL A 44 4.52 2.36 15.19
CA VAL A 44 3.64 3.54 15.22
C VAL A 44 2.56 3.48 14.15
N THR A 45 1.54 4.33 14.27
CA THR A 45 0.40 4.30 13.35
C THR A 45 0.34 5.51 12.42
N SER A 46 1.15 6.53 12.66
CA SER A 46 1.09 7.78 11.91
C SER A 46 2.44 8.22 11.34
N GLU A 47 2.40 9.02 10.28
CA GLU A 47 3.59 9.61 9.66
C GLU A 47 4.39 10.50 10.61
N PRO A 48 3.77 11.43 11.40
CA PRO A 48 4.52 12.27 12.33
C PRO A 48 5.28 11.48 13.40
N GLU A 49 4.66 10.43 13.94
CA GLU A 49 5.31 9.56 14.93
C GLU A 49 6.49 8.80 14.32
N ALA A 50 6.31 8.25 13.12
CA ALA A 50 7.39 7.55 12.41
C ALA A 50 8.58 8.48 12.13
N LEU A 51 8.31 9.69 11.65
CA LEU A 51 9.36 10.70 11.41
C LEU A 51 10.07 11.14 12.69
N ASN A 52 9.34 11.21 13.81
CA ASN A 52 9.94 11.47 15.11
C ASN A 52 10.87 10.33 15.54
N CYS A 53 10.45 9.07 15.43
CA CYS A 53 11.30 7.90 15.71
C CYS A 53 12.58 7.91 14.86
N ILE A 54 12.46 8.18 13.55
CA ILE A 54 13.59 8.24 12.63
C ILE A 54 14.56 9.38 12.99
N SER A 55 14.05 10.51 13.48
CA SER A 55 14.87 11.68 13.82
C SER A 55 15.57 11.56 15.18
N THR A 56 14.95 10.88 16.14
CA THR A 56 15.46 10.77 17.52
C THR A 56 16.36 9.56 17.73
N SER A 57 16.39 8.63 16.78
CA SER A 57 17.16 7.39 16.89
C SER A 57 17.91 7.06 15.61
N THR A 58 18.94 6.22 15.72
CA THR A 58 19.62 5.68 14.56
C THR A 58 18.75 4.57 13.96
N THR A 59 18.05 4.87 12.88
CA THR A 59 17.18 3.93 12.16
C THR A 59 17.84 3.54 10.83
N ASP A 60 17.87 2.26 10.51
CA ASP A 60 18.50 1.73 9.29
C ASP A 60 17.46 1.20 8.30
N LEU A 61 16.30 0.82 8.80
CA LEU A 61 15.20 0.27 8.01
C LEU A 61 13.86 0.88 8.46
N LEU A 62 13.09 1.36 7.50
CA LEU A 62 11.69 1.71 7.66
C LEU A 62 10.84 0.65 6.96
N ILE A 63 9.96 -0.03 7.71
CA ILE A 63 8.89 -0.87 7.15
C ILE A 63 7.59 -0.12 7.35
N CYS A 64 6.96 0.34 6.27
CA CYS A 64 5.70 1.07 6.38
C CYS A 64 4.62 0.47 5.49
N SER A 65 3.36 0.66 5.85
CA SER A 65 2.23 0.42 4.96
C SER A 65 1.98 1.62 4.05
N ASP A 66 1.33 1.39 2.92
CA ASP A 66 0.78 2.46 2.06
C ASP A 66 -0.26 3.31 2.82
N LEU A 67 -0.95 2.74 3.81
CA LEU A 67 -1.96 3.40 4.63
C LEU A 67 -1.47 3.63 6.06
N LEU A 68 -1.61 4.88 6.54
CA LEU A 68 -1.35 5.31 7.92
C LEU A 68 -2.60 5.98 8.50
N GLU A 69 -2.73 6.06 9.83
CA GLU A 69 -3.84 6.78 10.48
C GLU A 69 -3.81 8.28 10.16
N THR A 70 -2.60 8.84 10.07
CA THR A 70 -2.36 10.23 9.64
C THR A 70 -1.20 10.23 8.66
N GLY A 71 -1.37 10.86 7.50
CA GLY A 71 -0.42 10.80 6.40
C GLY A 71 -0.60 9.56 5.54
N ASN A 72 0.44 9.17 4.81
CA ASN A 72 0.47 7.96 3.98
C ASN A 72 1.91 7.46 3.79
N GLY A 73 2.04 6.20 3.36
CA GLY A 73 3.34 5.56 3.18
C GLY A 73 4.28 6.29 2.21
N PRO A 74 3.84 6.64 1.00
CA PRO A 74 4.68 7.38 0.04
C PRO A 74 5.18 8.73 0.58
N SER A 75 4.32 9.51 1.26
CA SER A 75 4.70 10.77 1.90
C SER A 75 5.74 10.54 2.99
N LEU A 76 5.51 9.56 3.86
CA LEU A 76 6.45 9.17 4.91
C LEU A 76 7.81 8.81 4.33
N VAL A 77 7.87 7.97 3.29
CA VAL A 77 9.14 7.57 2.66
C VAL A 77 9.85 8.79 2.07
N ALA A 78 9.14 9.66 1.36
CA ALA A 78 9.73 10.88 0.78
C ALA A 78 10.34 11.78 1.86
N ALA A 79 9.60 12.06 2.95
CA ALA A 79 10.07 12.88 4.05
C ALA A 79 11.22 12.22 4.83
N ALA A 80 11.19 10.89 5.00
CA ALA A 80 12.25 10.13 5.65
C ALA A 80 13.54 10.14 4.82
N LYS A 81 13.45 9.95 3.50
CA LYS A 81 14.59 10.01 2.57
C LYS A 81 15.21 11.41 2.47
N GLN A 82 14.42 12.48 2.58
CA GLN A 82 14.95 13.85 2.66
C GLN A 82 15.82 14.06 3.92
N ARG A 83 15.46 13.44 5.05
CA ARG A 83 16.20 13.55 6.30
C ARG A 83 17.40 12.59 6.36
N LYS A 84 17.23 11.40 5.82
CA LYS A 84 18.22 10.32 5.83
C LYS A 84 18.19 9.59 4.48
N PRO A 85 18.99 10.05 3.49
CA PRO A 85 19.00 9.47 2.13
C PRO A 85 19.31 7.97 2.10
N ASP A 86 20.19 7.50 2.99
CA ASP A 86 20.60 6.09 3.08
C ASP A 86 19.62 5.17 3.82
N LEU A 87 18.53 5.72 4.37
CA LEU A 87 17.53 4.92 5.05
C LEU A 87 16.89 3.92 4.09
N ALA A 88 17.02 2.64 4.37
CA ALA A 88 16.30 1.62 3.61
C ALA A 88 14.80 1.70 3.91
N CYS A 89 13.98 1.71 2.85
CA CYS A 89 12.53 1.83 2.97
C CYS A 89 11.84 0.67 2.25
N LEU A 90 11.07 -0.11 3.01
CA LEU A 90 10.23 -1.19 2.51
C LEU A 90 8.76 -0.86 2.74
N MET A 91 7.96 -0.87 1.68
CA MET A 91 6.54 -0.58 1.78
C MET A 91 5.69 -1.83 1.58
N LEU A 92 4.78 -2.05 2.52
CA LEU A 92 3.78 -3.11 2.48
C LEU A 92 2.51 -2.53 1.84
N ILE A 93 2.26 -2.93 0.62
CA ILE A 93 1.15 -2.44 -0.19
C ILE A 93 -0.12 -3.24 0.13
N GLN A 94 -1.10 -2.57 0.69
CA GLN A 94 -2.42 -3.12 0.93
C GLN A 94 -3.33 -2.93 -0.29
N ARG A 95 -3.17 -1.81 -0.97
CA ARG A 95 -3.94 -1.44 -2.15
C ARG A 95 -3.00 -1.11 -3.30
N PRO A 96 -2.78 -2.06 -4.22
CA PRO A 96 -1.83 -1.85 -5.32
C PRO A 96 -2.42 -0.95 -6.42
N LEU A 97 -2.81 0.28 -6.03
CA LEU A 97 -3.23 1.31 -6.99
C LEU A 97 -2.00 1.85 -7.71
N ARG A 98 -2.14 2.09 -8.99
CA ARG A 98 -1.06 2.64 -9.82
C ARG A 98 -0.48 3.93 -9.24
N SER A 99 -1.34 4.87 -8.82
CA SER A 99 -0.92 6.14 -8.22
C SER A 99 -0.07 5.94 -6.97
N THR A 100 -0.47 5.01 -6.08
CA THR A 100 0.26 4.66 -4.86
C THR A 100 1.61 4.03 -5.20
N LEU A 101 1.65 3.09 -6.16
CA LEU A 101 2.89 2.42 -6.58
C LEU A 101 3.87 3.39 -7.22
N GLU A 102 3.40 4.27 -8.11
CA GLU A 102 4.24 5.30 -8.74
C GLU A 102 4.76 6.32 -7.71
N ALA A 103 3.92 6.72 -6.75
CA ALA A 103 4.32 7.61 -5.67
C ALA A 103 5.38 6.95 -4.77
N ALA A 104 5.22 5.66 -4.42
CA ALA A 104 6.18 4.91 -3.62
C ALA A 104 7.54 4.78 -4.32
N ILE A 105 7.54 4.47 -5.62
CA ILE A 105 8.77 4.40 -6.43
C ILE A 105 9.43 5.78 -6.51
N SER A 106 8.65 6.84 -6.78
CA SER A 106 9.16 8.21 -6.87
C SER A 106 9.70 8.73 -5.55
N ALA A 107 9.16 8.26 -4.42
CA ALA A 107 9.65 8.57 -3.08
C ALA A 107 10.99 7.89 -2.75
N GLY A 108 11.47 6.96 -3.59
CA GLY A 108 12.72 6.25 -3.38
C GLY A 108 12.58 5.01 -2.50
N CYS A 109 11.43 4.34 -2.52
CA CYS A 109 11.23 3.10 -1.79
C CYS A 109 12.14 1.99 -2.35
N ASN A 110 12.88 1.30 -1.50
CA ASN A 110 13.81 0.22 -1.88
C ASN A 110 13.10 -1.12 -2.10
N GLY A 111 11.94 -1.30 -1.46
CA GLY A 111 11.15 -2.53 -1.61
C GLY A 111 9.65 -2.27 -1.60
N LEU A 112 8.93 -2.96 -2.48
CA LEU A 112 7.46 -2.99 -2.52
C LEU A 112 6.98 -4.43 -2.38
N CYS A 113 6.31 -4.75 -1.28
CA CYS A 113 5.73 -6.05 -1.01
C CYS A 113 4.21 -5.95 -0.91
N SER A 114 3.49 -6.93 -1.45
CA SER A 114 2.08 -7.08 -1.12
C SER A 114 1.91 -7.49 0.34
N ARG A 115 1.04 -6.78 1.06
CA ARG A 115 0.72 -7.10 2.46
C ARG A 115 0.28 -8.55 2.64
N ASP A 116 -0.57 -9.06 1.75
CA ASP A 116 -1.13 -10.41 1.85
C ASP A 116 -0.07 -11.50 1.68
N ARG A 117 1.12 -11.15 1.24
CA ARG A 117 2.23 -12.08 0.97
C ARG A 117 3.39 -11.97 1.95
N VAL A 118 3.28 -11.12 2.97
CA VAL A 118 4.31 -10.95 4.00
C VAL A 118 4.68 -12.28 4.66
N GLY A 119 3.68 -13.11 4.99
CA GLY A 119 3.88 -14.44 5.59
C GLY A 119 4.52 -15.48 4.67
N ASN A 120 4.60 -15.24 3.37
CA ASN A 120 5.14 -16.18 2.37
C ASN A 120 6.65 -15.98 2.09
N GLY A 121 7.36 -15.26 2.96
CA GLY A 121 8.81 -15.02 2.83
C GLY A 121 9.20 -13.87 1.92
N TYR A 122 8.23 -13.17 1.30
CA TYR A 122 8.53 -12.03 0.42
C TYR A 122 9.13 -10.83 1.16
N LEU A 123 8.76 -10.63 2.44
CA LEU A 123 9.40 -9.63 3.30
C LEU A 123 10.90 -9.89 3.45
N LEU A 124 11.28 -11.14 3.69
CA LEU A 124 12.69 -11.54 3.84
C LEU A 124 13.45 -11.40 2.51
N GLN A 125 12.84 -11.77 1.39
CA GLN A 125 13.43 -11.54 0.06
C GLN A 125 13.65 -10.06 -0.22
N ALA A 126 12.72 -9.19 0.17
CA ALA A 126 12.87 -7.75 0.03
C ALA A 126 14.02 -7.21 0.88
N VAL A 127 14.15 -7.64 2.13
CA VAL A 127 15.27 -7.25 3.00
C VAL A 127 16.59 -7.74 2.42
N GLN A 128 16.64 -8.96 1.89
CA GLN A 128 17.84 -9.53 1.26
C GLN A 128 18.24 -8.76 -0.01
N ALA A 129 17.28 -8.33 -0.83
CA ALA A 129 17.56 -7.53 -2.00
C ALA A 129 18.12 -6.14 -1.61
N ILE A 130 17.56 -5.52 -0.55
CA ILE A 130 18.05 -4.25 -0.01
C ILE A 130 19.50 -4.36 0.48
N GLU A 131 19.89 -5.48 1.10
CA GLU A 131 21.29 -5.73 1.51
C GLU A 131 22.25 -5.80 0.33
N SER A 132 21.75 -6.27 -0.81
CA SER A 132 22.53 -6.36 -2.06
C SER A 132 22.46 -5.08 -2.89
N ASP A 133 22.04 -3.96 -2.29
CA ASP A 133 21.82 -2.66 -2.94
C ASP A 133 20.89 -2.75 -4.17
N SER A 134 19.94 -3.68 -4.10
CA SER A 134 18.96 -3.94 -5.15
C SER A 134 17.56 -3.51 -4.73
N THR A 135 16.72 -3.18 -5.70
CA THR A 135 15.31 -2.87 -5.47
C THR A 135 14.47 -4.13 -5.60
N PHE A 136 13.58 -4.36 -4.64
CA PHE A 136 12.65 -5.47 -4.67
C PHE A 136 11.23 -5.01 -5.00
N ILE A 137 10.62 -5.64 -6.00
CA ILE A 137 9.20 -5.44 -6.33
C ILE A 137 8.53 -6.81 -6.40
N ASP A 138 7.56 -7.04 -5.51
CA ASP A 138 6.74 -8.25 -5.51
C ASP A 138 6.20 -8.54 -6.93
N PRO A 139 6.27 -9.79 -7.42
CA PRO A 139 5.77 -10.17 -8.75
C PRO A 139 4.33 -9.76 -9.03
N MET A 140 3.45 -9.77 -8.01
CA MET A 140 2.07 -9.31 -8.15
C MET A 140 2.02 -7.80 -8.43
N ILE A 141 2.78 -7.00 -7.68
CA ILE A 141 2.90 -5.56 -7.87
C ILE A 141 3.52 -5.24 -9.25
N SER A 142 4.55 -6.00 -9.65
CA SER A 142 5.15 -5.90 -10.98
C SER A 142 4.14 -6.19 -12.09
N GLY A 143 3.20 -7.12 -11.87
CA GLY A 143 2.09 -7.41 -12.78
C GLY A 143 1.18 -6.20 -12.97
N VAL A 144 0.78 -5.55 -11.87
CA VAL A 144 -0.04 -4.33 -11.89
C VAL A 144 0.68 -3.22 -12.66
N LEU A 145 1.95 -2.95 -12.36
CA LEU A 145 2.74 -1.92 -13.04
C LEU A 145 2.88 -2.18 -14.54
N ARG A 146 3.05 -3.44 -14.96
CA ARG A 146 3.11 -3.82 -16.39
C ARG A 146 1.79 -3.62 -17.10
N HIS A 147 0.67 -4.02 -16.51
CA HIS A 147 -0.66 -3.81 -17.06
C HIS A 147 -0.95 -2.32 -17.27
N CYS A 148 -0.55 -1.50 -16.31
CA CYS A 148 -0.69 -0.05 -16.39
C CYS A 148 0.17 0.58 -17.52
N ARG A 149 1.31 -0.01 -17.89
CA ARG A 149 2.16 0.47 -19.01
C ARG A 149 1.59 0.13 -20.38
N LEU A 150 0.87 -0.98 -20.51
CA LEU A 150 0.26 -1.42 -21.77
C LEU A 150 -1.00 -0.63 -22.13
N GLY A 151 -1.66 0.01 -21.17
CA GLY A 151 -2.85 0.86 -21.36
C GLY A 151 -2.55 2.31 -21.75
N ARG A 152 -1.44 2.59 -22.46
CA ARG A 152 -1.08 3.94 -22.92
C ARG A 152 -1.97 4.41 -24.10
N GLY A 153 -3.16 4.93 -23.75
CA GLY A 153 -3.90 5.87 -24.56
C GLY A 153 -4.07 7.14 -23.74
N GLY A 154 -3.42 8.23 -24.18
CA GLY A 154 -3.26 9.48 -23.44
C GLY A 154 -4.55 10.15 -23.00
N ALA A 155 -5.00 9.82 -21.79
CA ALA A 155 -5.99 10.63 -21.09
C ALA A 155 -5.31 11.37 -19.93
N SER A 156 -5.50 12.67 -19.88
CA SER A 156 -5.05 13.54 -18.78
C SER A 156 -5.55 12.97 -17.45
N ARG A 157 -4.63 12.72 -16.51
CA ARG A 157 -4.98 12.20 -15.18
C ARG A 157 -5.79 13.23 -14.42
N LEU A 158 -6.99 12.87 -14.02
CA LEU A 158 -7.72 13.58 -12.97
C LEU A 158 -6.94 13.37 -11.65
N LYS A 159 -6.34 14.43 -11.11
CA LYS A 159 -5.83 14.45 -9.74
C LYS A 159 -7.04 14.65 -8.80
N VAL A 160 -7.72 13.56 -8.48
CA VAL A 160 -8.80 13.58 -7.49
C VAL A 160 -8.25 12.99 -6.20
N ASP A 161 -8.27 13.79 -5.15
CA ASP A 161 -7.92 13.34 -3.81
C ASP A 161 -9.15 12.66 -3.20
N LEU A 162 -9.13 11.33 -3.18
CA LEU A 162 -10.17 10.50 -2.59
C LEU A 162 -9.77 10.09 -1.18
N SER A 163 -10.67 10.26 -0.23
CA SER A 163 -10.53 9.66 1.10
C SER A 163 -10.59 8.12 1.00
N LEU A 164 -10.07 7.42 2.01
CA LEU A 164 -10.12 5.96 2.07
C LEU A 164 -11.54 5.39 1.91
N ARG A 165 -12.53 6.07 2.50
CA ARG A 165 -13.96 5.71 2.38
C ARG A 165 -14.46 5.86 0.95
N GLU A 166 -14.11 6.95 0.29
CA GLU A 166 -14.50 7.19 -1.10
C GLU A 166 -13.86 6.17 -2.04
N GLU A 167 -12.60 5.80 -1.81
CA GLU A 167 -11.93 4.75 -2.57
C GLU A 167 -12.60 3.39 -2.38
N ASP A 168 -12.98 3.01 -1.15
CA ASP A 168 -13.63 1.74 -0.87
C ASP A 168 -14.99 1.65 -1.56
N VAL A 169 -15.78 2.73 -1.48
CA VAL A 169 -17.08 2.83 -2.16
C VAL A 169 -16.90 2.80 -3.68
N LEU A 170 -15.93 3.54 -4.23
CA LEU A 170 -15.63 3.53 -5.67
C LEU A 170 -15.23 2.13 -6.15
N ARG A 171 -14.45 1.41 -5.37
CA ARG A 171 -14.06 0.04 -5.64
C ARG A 171 -15.24 -0.91 -5.67
N GLY A 172 -16.17 -0.76 -4.73
CA GLY A 172 -17.46 -1.48 -4.71
C GLY A 172 -18.29 -1.17 -5.96
N ILE A 173 -18.37 0.11 -6.33
CA ILE A 173 -19.02 0.56 -7.57
C ILE A 173 -18.41 -0.11 -8.80
N CYS A 174 -17.10 -0.12 -8.91
CA CYS A 174 -16.38 -0.70 -10.05
C CYS A 174 -16.51 -2.24 -10.13
N ARG A 175 -16.79 -2.90 -9.01
CA ARG A 175 -17.12 -4.33 -8.96
C ARG A 175 -18.59 -4.63 -9.29
N GLY A 176 -19.42 -3.63 -9.52
CA GLY A 176 -20.83 -3.78 -9.82
C GLY A 176 -21.73 -4.00 -8.60
N LEU A 177 -21.20 -3.82 -7.38
CA LEU A 177 -21.95 -4.06 -6.15
C LEU A 177 -23.03 -2.99 -5.94
N THR A 178 -24.18 -3.36 -5.44
CA THR A 178 -25.24 -2.43 -5.00
C THR A 178 -24.81 -1.65 -3.75
N ASN A 179 -25.51 -0.56 -3.41
CA ASN A 179 -25.21 0.18 -2.18
C ASN A 179 -25.42 -0.68 -0.92
N GLN A 180 -26.35 -1.63 -0.95
CA GLN A 180 -26.55 -2.59 0.14
C GLN A 180 -25.33 -3.49 0.28
N GLU A 181 -24.87 -4.13 -0.80
CA GLU A 181 -23.71 -5.03 -0.78
C GLU A 181 -22.41 -4.29 -0.37
N ILE A 182 -22.26 -3.02 -0.78
CA ILE A 182 -21.14 -2.18 -0.33
C ILE A 182 -21.26 -1.90 1.18
N ALA A 183 -22.46 -1.57 1.67
CA ALA A 183 -22.71 -1.32 3.07
C ALA A 183 -22.38 -2.57 3.94
N ASP A 184 -22.82 -3.73 3.49
CA ASP A 184 -22.57 -5.01 4.16
C ASP A 184 -21.07 -5.33 4.19
N GLN A 185 -20.35 -5.16 3.06
CA GLN A 185 -18.91 -5.42 2.98
C GLN A 185 -18.05 -4.47 3.81
N LEU A 186 -18.47 -3.20 3.92
CA LEU A 186 -17.72 -2.17 4.64
C LEU A 186 -18.20 -1.99 6.08
N HIS A 187 -19.19 -2.77 6.52
CA HIS A 187 -19.83 -2.64 7.83
C HIS A 187 -20.36 -1.21 8.08
N LEU A 188 -21.07 -0.67 7.11
CA LEU A 188 -21.65 0.67 7.12
C LEU A 188 -23.18 0.63 7.00
N SER A 189 -23.84 1.76 7.32
CA SER A 189 -25.23 1.95 6.93
C SER A 189 -25.35 2.25 5.43
N ILE A 190 -26.49 1.86 4.83
CA ILE A 190 -26.79 2.17 3.42
C ILE A 190 -26.77 3.70 3.19
N ASP A 191 -27.25 4.46 4.15
CA ASP A 191 -27.30 5.94 4.03
C ASP A 191 -25.89 6.53 4.05
N THR A 192 -24.97 5.97 4.82
CA THR A 192 -23.55 6.34 4.76
C THR A 192 -22.98 6.07 3.36
N VAL A 193 -23.24 4.90 2.77
CA VAL A 193 -22.78 4.57 1.42
C VAL A 193 -23.38 5.50 0.37
N LYS A 194 -24.68 5.85 0.47
CA LYS A 194 -25.32 6.83 -0.41
C LYS A 194 -24.68 8.21 -0.31
N HIS A 195 -24.39 8.68 0.91
CA HIS A 195 -23.73 9.96 1.13
C HIS A 195 -22.32 9.99 0.52
N VAL A 196 -21.52 8.96 0.78
CA VAL A 196 -20.18 8.82 0.22
C VAL A 196 -20.23 8.72 -1.31
N SER A 197 -21.16 7.94 -1.87
CA SER A 197 -21.38 7.84 -3.32
C SER A 197 -21.71 9.20 -3.94
N SER A 198 -22.60 9.97 -3.31
CA SER A 198 -22.97 11.31 -3.81
C SER A 198 -21.79 12.30 -3.77
N ALA A 199 -20.96 12.25 -2.73
CA ALA A 199 -19.74 13.04 -2.63
C ALA A 199 -18.72 12.64 -3.71
N LEU A 200 -18.57 11.34 -3.92
CA LEU A 200 -17.70 10.75 -4.93
C LEU A 200 -18.10 11.15 -6.35
N LEU A 201 -19.38 11.07 -6.69
CA LEU A 201 -19.90 11.51 -8.00
C LEU A 201 -19.54 12.97 -8.29
N ARG A 202 -19.70 13.85 -7.32
CA ARG A 202 -19.31 15.28 -7.46
C ARG A 202 -17.80 15.44 -7.66
N LYS A 203 -16.96 14.72 -6.91
CA LYS A 203 -15.48 14.77 -7.04
C LYS A 203 -15.00 14.27 -8.39
N LEU A 204 -15.67 13.26 -8.96
CA LEU A 204 -15.34 12.66 -10.25
C LEU A 204 -15.99 13.40 -11.44
N ASP A 205 -16.78 14.45 -11.18
CA ASP A 205 -17.61 15.10 -12.20
C ASP A 205 -18.46 14.09 -12.98
N ALA A 206 -19.03 13.13 -12.28
CA ALA A 206 -19.82 12.04 -12.83
C ALA A 206 -21.30 12.28 -12.53
N ARG A 207 -22.15 12.16 -13.58
CA ARG A 207 -23.61 12.35 -13.47
C ARG A 207 -24.30 11.16 -12.81
N ASP A 208 -23.70 9.97 -12.96
CA ASP A 208 -24.25 8.73 -12.46
C ASP A 208 -23.13 7.73 -12.09
N ARG A 209 -23.56 6.61 -11.51
CA ARG A 209 -22.69 5.50 -11.10
C ARG A 209 -21.88 4.90 -12.26
N SER A 210 -22.48 4.78 -13.42
CA SER A 210 -21.82 4.20 -14.60
C SER A 210 -20.73 5.13 -15.12
N GLN A 211 -20.98 6.43 -15.12
CA GLN A 211 -19.97 7.41 -15.48
C GLN A 211 -18.84 7.48 -14.44
N ALA A 212 -19.14 7.35 -13.15
CA ALA A 212 -18.11 7.27 -12.12
C ALA A 212 -17.19 6.04 -12.32
N MET A 213 -17.77 4.88 -12.63
CA MET A 213 -17.02 3.68 -12.95
C MET A 213 -16.13 3.86 -14.19
N LEU A 214 -16.67 4.45 -15.25
CA LEU A 214 -15.92 4.73 -16.48
C LEU A 214 -14.77 5.71 -16.23
N THR A 215 -15.03 6.77 -15.45
CA THR A 215 -14.01 7.75 -15.05
C THR A 215 -12.93 7.10 -14.21
N ALA A 216 -13.31 6.23 -13.26
CA ALA A 216 -12.36 5.50 -12.42
C ALA A 216 -11.41 4.64 -13.26
N PHE A 217 -11.91 3.89 -14.23
CA PHE A 217 -11.07 3.06 -15.12
C PHE A 217 -10.24 3.90 -16.09
N ARG A 218 -10.81 4.99 -16.64
CA ARG A 218 -10.09 5.87 -17.57
C ARG A 218 -8.91 6.57 -16.92
N HIS A 219 -9.03 6.91 -15.65
CA HIS A 219 -8.01 7.67 -14.90
C HIS A 219 -7.20 6.81 -13.93
N ASP A 220 -7.32 5.48 -14.02
CA ASP A 220 -6.62 4.51 -13.19
C ASP A 220 -6.82 4.74 -11.68
N LEU A 221 -8.02 5.20 -11.27
CA LEU A 221 -8.36 5.41 -9.87
C LEU A 221 -8.65 4.09 -9.13
N VAL A 222 -9.08 3.08 -9.88
CA VAL A 222 -9.36 1.71 -9.39
C VAL A 222 -8.93 0.74 -10.47
N ASP A 223 -8.28 -0.35 -10.06
CA ASP A 223 -7.97 -1.44 -10.97
C ASP A 223 -9.25 -2.11 -11.48
N PRO A 224 -9.34 -2.43 -12.79
CA PRO A 224 -10.46 -3.19 -13.31
C PRO A 224 -10.53 -4.56 -12.60
N PRO A 225 -11.74 -5.10 -12.37
CA PRO A 225 -11.89 -6.41 -11.77
C PRO A 225 -11.10 -7.43 -12.59
N GLN A 226 -10.22 -8.17 -11.94
CA GLN A 226 -9.51 -9.26 -12.61
C GLN A 226 -10.57 -10.26 -13.09
N GLN A 227 -10.55 -10.58 -14.36
CA GLN A 227 -11.37 -11.65 -14.87
C GLN A 227 -10.94 -12.93 -14.16
N LEU A 228 -11.85 -13.49 -13.37
CA LEU A 228 -11.64 -14.83 -12.82
C LEU A 228 -11.36 -15.76 -14.02
N PRO A 229 -10.38 -16.68 -13.92
CA PRO A 229 -10.15 -17.66 -14.97
C PRO A 229 -11.49 -18.30 -15.30
N ARG A 230 -11.91 -18.28 -16.55
CA ARG A 230 -13.08 -19.03 -16.98
C ARG A 230 -12.77 -20.49 -16.71
N TRP A 231 -13.43 -21.06 -15.74
CA TRP A 231 -13.43 -22.50 -15.57
C TRP A 231 -14.01 -23.08 -16.87
N SER A 232 -13.16 -23.66 -17.67
CA SER A 232 -13.63 -24.55 -18.73
C SER A 232 -14.22 -25.79 -18.07
N PRO A 233 -15.44 -26.23 -18.45
CA PRO A 233 -16.04 -27.42 -17.89
C PRO A 233 -15.22 -28.67 -18.20
#